data_bdb0bbac0fedb5473f594f3a6716312a
#
_entry.id   bdb0bbac0fedb5473f594f3a6716312a
#
_cell.length_a   1.000
_cell.length_b   1.000
_cell.length_c   1.000
_cell.angle_alpha   90.00
_cell.angle_beta   90.00
_cell.angle_gamma   90.00
#
_symmetry.space_group_name_H-M   'P 1'
#
loop_
_entity.id
_entity.type
_entity.pdbx_description
1 polymer ?
#
loop_
_entity_poly.entity_id
_entity_poly.type
_entity_poly.pdbx_seq_one_letter_code
_entity_poly.pdbx_strand_id
1 'polypeptide(L)'
;MNIVYHSSNSFVPVLGVSIVSILQNNRETEIINVYIIENRWTEDNKRLMEALVGKYSNANLYFIPMPNMNEDYRLGLKQIKSIWLFDSYSRLFLGSILSENVDRVLYLDCDTLCNGSLREFYDTDFEDNYAAGVIDCLSDPYYELFDMDKNSRYCNSGMLLFNLKKWRDDNMEKTVADYVRSKNGYVFFMEQSVVNILLQNKIKIVHPRYNTYTLMVAFSHDNLRRLRHCTRYYTDSEIDEAVNNPVIIHLTNGFYVKGRPWIEGNRHPFRNLFMKYRALTPWKDEPLFPDKSNWKQKAVTAFVKILPQSVMCSIVGWVYNVWRPNHIRKSMK
;
A
#
# COMPACT_ATOMS: atom_id res chain seq x y z
N MET A 1 -4.64 -6.57 18.44
CA MET A 1 -4.29 -6.56 16.99
C MET A 1 -2.83 -6.17 16.83
N ASN A 2 -2.09 -6.81 15.91
CA ASN A 2 -0.73 -6.44 15.55
C ASN A 2 -0.76 -5.71 14.20
N ILE A 3 -0.22 -4.50 14.13
CA ILE A 3 -0.20 -3.66 12.94
C ILE A 3 1.24 -3.24 12.69
N VAL A 4 1.73 -3.36 11.47
CA VAL A 4 3.10 -3.00 11.12
C VAL A 4 3.13 -2.00 9.97
N TYR A 5 4.02 -1.04 10.10
CA TYR A 5 4.37 -0.04 9.10
C TYR A 5 5.86 -0.07 8.80
N HIS A 6 6.21 0.37 7.62
CA HIS A 6 7.57 0.77 7.29
C HIS A 6 7.59 2.27 6.98
N SER A 7 8.53 3.03 7.53
CA SER A 7 8.59 4.49 7.33
C SER A 7 10.00 5.07 7.40
N SER A 8 10.30 5.99 6.49
CA SER A 8 11.44 6.89 6.61
C SER A 8 11.13 8.10 7.50
N ASN A 9 12.16 8.73 8.04
CA ASN A 9 12.01 9.89 8.93
C ASN A 9 11.19 11.04 8.32
N SER A 10 11.34 11.31 7.02
CA SER A 10 10.60 12.38 6.34
C SER A 10 9.10 12.12 6.21
N PHE A 11 8.65 10.88 6.41
CA PHE A 11 7.26 10.49 6.23
C PHE A 11 6.51 10.32 7.56
N VAL A 12 7.17 10.55 8.68
CA VAL A 12 6.61 10.41 10.04
C VAL A 12 5.32 11.21 10.26
N PRO A 13 5.20 12.48 9.79
CA PRO A 13 3.94 13.23 9.94
C PRO A 13 2.74 12.57 9.25
N VAL A 14 2.96 11.93 8.11
CA VAL A 14 1.90 11.19 7.38
C VAL A 14 1.55 9.89 8.11
N LEU A 15 2.56 9.14 8.54
CA LEU A 15 2.36 7.93 9.35
C LEU A 15 1.60 8.22 10.65
N GLY A 16 1.92 9.32 11.32
CA GLY A 16 1.20 9.74 12.53
C GLY A 16 -0.31 9.92 12.30
N VAL A 17 -0.70 10.43 11.12
CA VAL A 17 -2.11 10.54 10.72
C VAL A 17 -2.74 9.16 10.50
N SER A 18 -2.03 8.23 9.88
CA SER A 18 -2.49 6.85 9.71
C SER A 18 -2.71 6.17 11.06
N ILE A 19 -1.71 6.20 11.93
CA ILE A 19 -1.77 5.56 13.25
C ILE A 19 -2.91 6.15 14.10
N VAL A 20 -3.02 7.47 14.19
CA VAL A 20 -4.10 8.08 14.97
C VAL A 20 -5.48 7.75 14.44
N SER A 21 -5.62 7.59 13.11
CA SER A 21 -6.90 7.18 12.53
C SER A 21 -7.30 5.76 12.95
N ILE A 22 -6.33 4.84 13.06
CA ILE A 22 -6.57 3.49 13.57
C ILE A 22 -6.98 3.53 15.05
N LEU A 23 -6.20 4.20 15.87
CA LEU A 23 -6.43 4.26 17.31
C LEU A 23 -7.77 4.91 17.67
N GLN A 24 -8.21 5.92 16.88
CA GLN A 24 -9.52 6.56 17.06
C GLN A 24 -10.70 5.64 16.71
N ASN A 25 -10.57 4.80 15.70
CA ASN A 25 -11.66 3.97 15.21
C ASN A 25 -11.67 2.54 15.79
N ASN A 26 -10.69 2.20 16.66
CA ASN A 26 -10.56 0.86 17.25
C ASN A 26 -10.35 0.93 18.77
N ARG A 27 -11.02 1.87 19.45
CA ARG A 27 -10.91 2.04 20.90
C ARG A 27 -11.43 0.86 21.72
N GLU A 28 -12.36 0.11 21.15
CA GLU A 28 -12.94 -1.10 21.77
C GLU A 28 -12.04 -2.33 21.65
N THR A 29 -10.93 -2.23 20.91
CA THR A 29 -9.94 -3.31 20.82
C THR A 29 -9.13 -3.36 22.09
N GLU A 30 -9.02 -4.53 22.69
CA GLU A 30 -8.31 -4.74 23.95
C GLU A 30 -6.86 -4.25 23.89
N ILE A 31 -6.09 -4.70 22.90
CA ILE A 31 -4.72 -4.24 22.66
C ILE A 31 -4.43 -4.09 21.18
N ILE A 32 -3.80 -2.98 20.82
CA ILE A 32 -3.26 -2.69 19.50
C ILE A 32 -1.75 -2.52 19.63
N ASN A 33 -0.98 -3.47 19.09
CA ASN A 33 0.47 -3.37 18.99
C ASN A 33 0.83 -2.74 17.65
N VAL A 34 1.45 -1.59 17.69
CA VAL A 34 1.93 -0.85 16.51
C VAL A 34 3.44 -1.06 16.39
N TYR A 35 3.86 -1.74 15.35
CA TYR A 35 5.27 -1.94 15.00
C TYR A 35 5.67 -0.98 13.89
N ILE A 36 6.77 -0.28 14.05
CA ILE A 36 7.30 0.63 13.04
C ILE A 36 8.71 0.16 12.67
N ILE A 37 8.87 -0.36 11.45
CA ILE A 37 10.16 -0.62 10.84
C ILE A 37 10.69 0.74 10.39
N GLU A 38 11.58 1.31 11.22
CA GLU A 38 12.02 2.69 11.08
C GLU A 38 13.31 2.82 10.29
N ASN A 39 13.33 3.73 9.30
CA ASN A 39 14.53 4.05 8.55
C ASN A 39 15.02 5.46 8.91
N ARG A 40 16.10 5.53 9.73
CA ARG A 40 16.82 6.75 10.13
C ARG A 40 15.92 7.80 10.79
N TRP A 41 15.01 7.39 11.67
CA TRP A 41 14.22 8.32 12.44
C TRP A 41 15.08 9.11 13.44
N THR A 42 14.76 10.40 13.59
CA THR A 42 15.32 11.21 14.66
C THR A 42 14.68 10.85 16.01
N GLU A 43 15.44 11.03 17.08
CA GLU A 43 14.93 10.81 18.43
C GLU A 43 13.72 11.73 18.78
N ASP A 44 13.70 12.94 18.18
CA ASP A 44 12.54 13.84 18.34
C ASP A 44 11.27 13.25 17.74
N ASN A 45 11.34 12.69 16.53
CA ASN A 45 10.19 12.05 15.90
C ASN A 45 9.76 10.79 16.64
N LYS A 46 10.69 10.02 17.22
CA LYS A 46 10.35 8.86 18.07
C LYS A 46 9.58 9.33 19.31
N ARG A 47 10.10 10.32 20.03
CA ARG A 47 9.42 10.90 21.22
C ARG A 47 8.02 11.44 20.89
N LEU A 48 7.86 12.14 19.77
CA LEU A 48 6.56 12.64 19.34
C LEU A 48 5.58 11.51 19.02
N MET A 49 6.05 10.42 18.40
CA MET A 49 5.23 9.25 18.11
C MET A 49 4.84 8.50 19.39
N GLU A 50 5.77 8.34 20.33
CA GLU A 50 5.49 7.78 21.65
C GLU A 50 4.44 8.59 22.40
N ALA A 51 4.58 9.93 22.40
CA ALA A 51 3.61 10.82 23.00
C ALA A 51 2.24 10.78 22.30
N LEU A 52 2.19 10.52 21.00
CA LEU A 52 0.95 10.34 20.25
C LEU A 52 0.25 9.04 20.66
N VAL A 53 0.96 7.91 20.59
CA VAL A 53 0.40 6.58 20.89
C VAL A 53 0.07 6.44 22.36
N GLY A 54 0.88 7.00 23.27
CA GLY A 54 0.68 6.98 24.72
C GLY A 54 -0.61 7.66 25.21
N LYS A 55 -1.33 8.39 24.34
CA LYS A 55 -2.67 8.91 24.65
C LYS A 55 -3.76 7.82 24.63
N TYR A 56 -3.45 6.62 24.15
CA TYR A 56 -4.38 5.52 23.99
C TYR A 56 -3.97 4.34 24.87
N SER A 57 -4.73 4.09 25.93
CA SER A 57 -4.44 3.06 26.94
C SER A 57 -4.41 1.62 26.38
N ASN A 58 -5.01 1.42 25.22
CA ASN A 58 -5.07 0.14 24.53
C ASN A 58 -4.01 -0.02 23.41
N ALA A 59 -2.99 0.85 23.36
CA ALA A 59 -1.98 0.83 22.31
C ALA A 59 -0.56 0.68 22.86
N ASN A 60 0.23 -0.19 22.23
CA ASN A 60 1.66 -0.33 22.45
C ASN A 60 2.41 0.07 21.19
N LEU A 61 3.60 0.66 21.33
CA LEU A 61 4.44 1.07 20.22
C LEU A 61 5.81 0.40 20.29
N TYR A 62 6.26 -0.12 19.16
CA TYR A 62 7.55 -0.79 19.02
C TYR A 62 8.29 -0.23 17.82
N PHE A 63 9.52 0.25 18.02
CA PHE A 63 10.43 0.64 16.94
C PHE A 63 11.35 -0.52 16.60
N ILE A 64 11.45 -0.85 15.34
CA ILE A 64 12.33 -1.89 14.82
C ILE A 64 13.26 -1.23 13.79
N PRO A 65 14.58 -1.27 13.97
CA PRO A 65 15.49 -0.76 12.97
C PRO A 65 15.29 -1.42 11.61
N MET A 66 15.32 -0.63 10.53
CA MET A 66 15.22 -1.16 9.18
C MET A 66 16.40 -2.08 8.86
N PRO A 67 16.17 -3.37 8.52
CA PRO A 67 17.26 -4.25 8.13
C PRO A 67 17.85 -3.85 6.77
N ASN A 68 19.12 -4.19 6.56
CA ASN A 68 19.72 -4.06 5.24
C ASN A 68 19.29 -5.20 4.33
N MET A 69 18.30 -4.94 3.46
CA MET A 69 17.69 -5.96 2.61
C MET A 69 18.70 -6.72 1.73
N ASN A 70 19.82 -6.07 1.33
CA ASN A 70 20.84 -6.73 0.52
C ASN A 70 21.84 -7.52 1.35
N GLU A 71 22.20 -7.06 2.53
CA GLU A 71 23.19 -7.73 3.40
C GLU A 71 22.55 -8.83 4.21
N ASP A 72 21.43 -8.53 4.90
CA ASP A 72 20.79 -9.45 5.83
C ASP A 72 20.04 -10.57 5.09
N TYR A 73 19.40 -10.24 3.95
CA TYR A 73 18.58 -11.21 3.18
C TYR A 73 19.19 -11.59 1.82
N ARG A 74 20.34 -11.04 1.47
CA ARG A 74 21.10 -11.35 0.24
C ARG A 74 20.27 -11.24 -1.02
N LEU A 75 19.39 -10.24 -1.11
CA LEU A 75 18.44 -10.11 -2.22
C LEU A 75 19.10 -9.76 -3.56
N GLY A 76 20.28 -9.16 -3.54
CA GLY A 76 20.98 -8.73 -4.74
C GLY A 76 20.21 -7.63 -5.50
N LEU A 77 19.45 -6.80 -4.78
CA LEU A 77 18.71 -5.69 -5.37
C LEU A 77 19.67 -4.74 -6.05
N LYS A 78 19.45 -4.47 -7.33
CA LYS A 78 20.23 -3.48 -8.08
C LYS A 78 19.83 -2.09 -7.64
N GLN A 79 20.82 -1.18 -7.51
CA GLN A 79 20.57 0.22 -7.15
C GLN A 79 19.54 0.84 -8.09
N ILE A 80 18.33 1.01 -7.59
CA ILE A 80 17.30 1.85 -8.19
C ILE A 80 17.52 3.24 -7.57
N LYS A 81 17.28 4.31 -8.32
CA LYS A 81 17.56 5.71 -7.93
C LYS A 81 16.92 6.19 -6.59
N SER A 82 16.23 5.31 -5.87
CA SER A 82 15.47 5.65 -4.67
C SER A 82 15.62 4.55 -3.61
N ILE A 83 16.23 4.90 -2.47
CA ILE A 83 16.50 4.00 -1.33
C ILE A 83 15.19 3.41 -0.76
N TRP A 84 14.11 4.20 -0.70
CA TRP A 84 12.82 3.75 -0.15
C TRP A 84 12.19 2.60 -0.92
N LEU A 85 12.59 2.38 -2.18
CA LEU A 85 12.13 1.25 -2.98
C LEU A 85 12.69 -0.09 -2.49
N PHE A 86 13.90 -0.10 -1.91
CA PHE A 86 14.46 -1.31 -1.31
C PHE A 86 13.76 -1.64 0.01
N ASP A 87 13.45 -0.61 0.78
CA ASP A 87 12.84 -0.74 2.09
C ASP A 87 11.43 -1.35 1.99
N SER A 88 10.74 -1.18 0.86
CA SER A 88 9.42 -1.76 0.64
C SER A 88 9.42 -3.30 0.66
N TYR A 89 10.56 -3.93 0.34
CA TYR A 89 10.70 -5.38 0.44
C TYR A 89 10.60 -5.91 1.88
N SER A 90 10.83 -5.07 2.90
CA SER A 90 10.75 -5.48 4.31
C SER A 90 9.41 -6.11 4.68
N ARG A 91 8.30 -5.73 4.01
CA ARG A 91 6.98 -6.36 4.22
C ARG A 91 6.94 -7.85 3.89
N LEU A 92 7.89 -8.36 3.10
CA LEU A 92 7.98 -9.78 2.75
C LEU A 92 8.90 -10.57 3.71
N PHE A 93 9.51 -9.88 4.69
CA PHE A 93 10.41 -10.43 5.68
C PHE A 93 9.91 -10.21 7.12
N LEU A 94 8.61 -10.02 7.28
CA LEU A 94 7.99 -9.79 8.60
C LEU A 94 8.07 -11.03 9.50
N GLY A 95 8.24 -12.20 8.92
CA GLY A 95 8.43 -13.45 9.67
C GLY A 95 9.68 -13.44 10.54
N SER A 96 10.80 -12.92 10.01
CA SER A 96 12.08 -12.78 10.73
C SER A 96 12.23 -11.44 11.45
N ILE A 97 11.58 -10.37 10.94
CA ILE A 97 11.65 -9.03 11.54
C ILE A 97 10.84 -8.95 12.85
N LEU A 98 9.67 -9.60 12.91
CA LEU A 98 8.81 -9.60 14.08
C LEU A 98 9.06 -10.81 14.98
N SER A 99 8.78 -10.66 16.30
CA SER A 99 8.88 -11.76 17.26
C SER A 99 8.08 -12.99 16.81
N GLU A 100 8.60 -14.17 17.12
CA GLU A 100 7.97 -15.48 16.81
C GLU A 100 6.56 -15.62 17.39
N ASN A 101 6.24 -14.87 18.45
CA ASN A 101 4.91 -14.87 19.07
C ASN A 101 3.86 -14.08 18.25
N VAL A 102 4.25 -13.43 17.15
CA VAL A 102 3.34 -12.68 16.28
C VAL A 102 2.93 -13.59 15.12
N ASP A 103 1.84 -14.31 15.29
CA ASP A 103 1.32 -15.24 14.28
C ASP A 103 0.53 -14.54 13.15
N ARG A 104 0.02 -13.33 13.43
CA ARG A 104 -0.81 -12.54 12.50
C ARG A 104 -0.45 -11.09 12.62
N VAL A 105 -0.29 -10.41 11.46
CA VAL A 105 -0.02 -8.96 11.42
C VAL A 105 -0.67 -8.31 10.21
N LEU A 106 -1.27 -7.16 10.42
CA LEU A 106 -1.75 -6.28 9.35
C LEU A 106 -0.63 -5.33 8.94
N TYR A 107 -0.11 -5.50 7.72
CA TYR A 107 0.78 -4.52 7.09
C TYR A 107 -0.04 -3.41 6.46
N LEU A 108 0.37 -2.16 6.68
CA LEU A 108 -0.22 -0.98 6.06
C LEU A 108 0.86 -0.04 5.53
N ASP A 109 0.63 0.51 4.33
CA ASP A 109 1.40 1.65 3.87
C ASP A 109 1.06 2.91 4.70
N CYS A 110 2.04 3.79 4.89
CA CYS A 110 1.89 5.01 5.70
C CYS A 110 0.81 5.97 5.18
N ASP A 111 0.46 5.85 3.91
CA ASP A 111 -0.55 6.68 3.23
C ASP A 111 -1.96 6.07 3.27
N THR A 112 -2.26 5.36 4.35
CA THR A 112 -3.60 4.81 4.63
C THR A 112 -4.30 5.59 5.73
N LEU A 113 -5.64 5.60 5.71
CA LEU A 113 -6.50 6.09 6.79
C LEU A 113 -7.48 5.00 7.19
N CYS A 114 -7.62 4.79 8.48
CA CYS A 114 -8.68 3.94 9.03
C CYS A 114 -9.91 4.81 9.32
N ASN A 115 -11.08 4.38 8.83
CA ASN A 115 -12.35 5.09 8.98
C ASN A 115 -13.47 4.21 9.59
N GLY A 116 -13.10 3.04 10.12
CA GLY A 116 -14.02 2.10 10.75
C GLY A 116 -13.27 1.05 11.57
N SER A 117 -14.02 0.12 12.16
CA SER A 117 -13.44 -0.99 12.92
C SER A 117 -12.68 -1.95 12.00
N LEU A 118 -11.47 -2.31 12.42
CA LEU A 118 -10.63 -3.30 11.73
C LEU A 118 -10.91 -4.74 12.20
N ARG A 119 -11.73 -4.94 13.23
CA ARG A 119 -11.88 -6.22 13.91
C ARG A 119 -12.29 -7.34 12.97
N GLU A 120 -13.36 -7.15 12.22
CA GLU A 120 -13.86 -8.13 11.26
C GLU A 120 -12.80 -8.55 10.24
N PHE A 121 -12.06 -7.57 9.70
CA PHE A 121 -10.98 -7.85 8.76
C PHE A 121 -9.79 -8.53 9.45
N TYR A 122 -9.38 -8.04 10.61
CA TYR A 122 -8.26 -8.61 11.34
C TYR A 122 -8.52 -10.06 11.76
N ASP A 123 -9.76 -10.39 12.12
CA ASP A 123 -10.18 -11.74 12.54
C ASP A 123 -10.51 -12.67 11.34
N THR A 124 -10.27 -12.22 10.09
CA THR A 124 -10.47 -13.05 8.88
C THR A 124 -9.79 -14.41 9.05
N ASP A 125 -10.55 -15.48 8.83
CA ASP A 125 -9.98 -16.83 8.74
C ASP A 125 -9.15 -16.95 7.47
N PHE A 126 -7.90 -17.29 7.60
CA PHE A 126 -7.00 -17.47 6.46
C PHE A 126 -7.28 -18.73 5.66
N GLU A 127 -7.96 -19.72 6.24
CA GLU A 127 -8.05 -21.08 5.65
C GLU A 127 -6.62 -21.58 5.35
N ASP A 128 -6.31 -21.93 4.10
CA ASP A 128 -4.95 -22.33 3.67
C ASP A 128 -4.17 -21.20 2.96
N ASN A 129 -4.54 -19.93 3.22
CA ASN A 129 -3.88 -18.79 2.59
C ASN A 129 -2.76 -18.21 3.47
N TYR A 130 -1.75 -17.60 2.82
CA TYR A 130 -0.64 -16.90 3.49
C TYR A 130 -1.00 -15.47 3.86
N ALA A 131 -1.98 -14.90 3.18
CA ALA A 131 -2.40 -13.52 3.41
C ALA A 131 -3.87 -13.32 3.04
N ALA A 132 -4.45 -12.21 3.50
CA ALA A 132 -5.70 -11.67 2.99
C ALA A 132 -5.47 -10.26 2.47
N GLY A 133 -6.10 -9.91 1.34
CA GLY A 133 -5.87 -8.63 0.67
C GLY A 133 -6.95 -8.25 -0.32
N VAL A 134 -6.89 -7.01 -0.80
CA VAL A 134 -7.81 -6.42 -1.77
C VAL A 134 -7.18 -6.44 -3.17
N ILE A 135 -7.97 -6.80 -4.18
CA ILE A 135 -7.53 -6.85 -5.58
C ILE A 135 -7.10 -5.45 -6.05
N ASP A 136 -5.93 -5.36 -6.68
CA ASP A 136 -5.52 -4.18 -7.46
C ASP A 136 -6.08 -4.27 -8.88
N CYS A 137 -6.46 -3.14 -9.44
CA CYS A 137 -7.03 -3.06 -10.78
C CYS A 137 -5.93 -3.20 -11.84
N LEU A 138 -5.57 -4.43 -12.19
CA LEU A 138 -4.51 -4.78 -13.13
C LEU A 138 -5.10 -5.45 -14.38
N SER A 139 -4.62 -5.09 -15.57
CA SER A 139 -5.09 -5.66 -16.84
C SER A 139 -4.40 -6.98 -17.20
N ASP A 140 -5.06 -7.77 -18.06
CA ASP A 140 -4.60 -9.08 -18.50
C ASP A 140 -3.17 -9.10 -19.08
N PRO A 141 -2.71 -8.10 -19.89
CA PRO A 141 -1.33 -8.07 -20.37
C PRO A 141 -0.25 -8.09 -19.28
N TYR A 142 -0.57 -7.60 -18.07
CA TYR A 142 0.36 -7.70 -16.93
C TYR A 142 0.35 -9.10 -16.30
N TYR A 143 -0.80 -9.77 -16.23
CA TYR A 143 -0.85 -11.17 -15.79
C TYR A 143 -0.01 -12.06 -16.71
N GLU A 144 -0.09 -11.83 -18.04
CA GLU A 144 0.77 -12.52 -19.02
C GLU A 144 2.26 -12.17 -18.85
N LEU A 145 2.57 -10.88 -18.57
CA LEU A 145 3.95 -10.42 -18.33
C LEU A 145 4.59 -11.07 -17.11
N PHE A 146 3.78 -11.36 -16.08
CA PHE A 146 4.22 -11.99 -14.84
C PHE A 146 4.10 -13.52 -14.85
N ASP A 147 3.64 -14.10 -15.95
CA ASP A 147 3.36 -15.53 -16.06
C ASP A 147 2.42 -16.03 -14.93
N MET A 148 1.39 -15.23 -14.66
CA MET A 148 0.41 -15.54 -13.64
C MET A 148 -0.75 -16.37 -14.18
N ASP A 149 -1.24 -17.30 -13.35
CA ASP A 149 -2.43 -18.11 -13.65
C ASP A 149 -3.63 -17.22 -13.98
N LYS A 150 -4.42 -17.65 -14.98
CA LYS A 150 -5.62 -16.92 -15.44
C LYS A 150 -6.69 -16.75 -14.36
N ASN A 151 -6.73 -17.65 -13.38
CA ASN A 151 -7.69 -17.61 -12.28
C ASN A 151 -7.17 -16.84 -11.07
N SER A 152 -5.87 -16.51 -11.03
CA SER A 152 -5.29 -15.75 -9.92
C SER A 152 -5.84 -14.32 -9.86
N ARG A 153 -5.72 -13.72 -8.68
CA ARG A 153 -6.03 -12.32 -8.42
C ARG A 153 -4.77 -11.60 -7.97
N TYR A 154 -4.55 -10.41 -8.52
CA TYR A 154 -3.42 -9.57 -8.16
C TYR A 154 -3.85 -8.57 -7.08
N CYS A 155 -3.28 -8.67 -5.88
CA CYS A 155 -3.64 -7.83 -4.75
C CYS A 155 -2.73 -6.63 -4.62
N ASN A 156 -3.27 -5.53 -4.10
CA ASN A 156 -2.49 -4.36 -3.71
C ASN A 156 -1.69 -4.67 -2.44
N SER A 157 -0.39 -4.44 -2.45
CA SER A 157 0.51 -4.74 -1.33
C SER A 157 0.52 -3.69 -0.22
N GLY A 158 -0.09 -2.53 -0.45
CA GLY A 158 -0.15 -1.45 0.56
C GLY A 158 -1.06 -1.76 1.74
N MET A 159 -1.85 -2.83 1.65
CA MET A 159 -2.64 -3.40 2.73
C MET A 159 -2.68 -4.92 2.58
N LEU A 160 -2.05 -5.64 3.49
CA LEU A 160 -2.05 -7.10 3.54
C LEU A 160 -2.12 -7.59 5.00
N LEU A 161 -3.06 -8.45 5.29
CA LEU A 161 -3.09 -9.19 6.54
C LEU A 161 -2.32 -10.49 6.34
N PHE A 162 -1.19 -10.67 7.02
CA PHE A 162 -0.32 -11.84 6.89
C PHE A 162 -0.61 -12.91 7.94
N ASN A 163 -0.63 -14.16 7.50
CA ASN A 163 -0.52 -15.34 8.33
C ASN A 163 0.97 -15.65 8.55
N LEU A 164 1.59 -15.00 9.53
CA LEU A 164 3.03 -15.11 9.77
C LEU A 164 3.43 -16.50 10.27
N LYS A 165 2.53 -17.20 10.97
CA LYS A 165 2.80 -18.58 11.37
C LYS A 165 3.04 -19.46 10.13
N LYS A 166 2.07 -19.48 9.20
CA LYS A 166 2.22 -20.25 7.96
C LYS A 166 3.40 -19.77 7.10
N TRP A 167 3.64 -18.45 7.07
CA TRP A 167 4.76 -17.84 6.36
C TRP A 167 6.11 -18.37 6.83
N ARG A 168 6.28 -18.50 8.16
CA ARG A 168 7.48 -19.07 8.78
C ARG A 168 7.56 -20.58 8.58
N ASP A 169 6.47 -21.31 8.85
CA ASP A 169 6.41 -22.78 8.76
C ASP A 169 6.83 -23.26 7.36
N ASP A 170 6.42 -22.54 6.31
CA ASP A 170 6.72 -22.86 4.91
C ASP A 170 7.98 -22.15 4.38
N ASN A 171 8.74 -21.46 5.23
CA ASN A 171 10.00 -20.79 4.90
C ASN A 171 9.88 -19.83 3.69
N MET A 172 8.80 -19.05 3.66
CA MET A 172 8.46 -18.20 2.52
C MET A 172 9.47 -17.09 2.26
N GLU A 173 10.18 -16.62 3.28
CA GLU A 173 11.23 -15.60 3.10
C GLU A 173 12.40 -16.11 2.24
N LYS A 174 12.75 -17.38 2.39
CA LYS A 174 13.73 -18.01 1.50
C LYS A 174 13.22 -18.07 0.07
N THR A 175 11.96 -18.43 -0.12
CA THR A 175 11.31 -18.48 -1.44
C THR A 175 11.31 -17.10 -2.10
N VAL A 176 10.96 -16.04 -1.34
CA VAL A 176 11.02 -14.64 -1.78
C VAL A 176 12.45 -14.27 -2.20
N ALA A 177 13.45 -14.55 -1.35
CA ALA A 177 14.84 -14.21 -1.63
C ALA A 177 15.37 -14.94 -2.88
N ASP A 178 15.07 -16.24 -3.02
CA ASP A 178 15.46 -17.05 -4.18
C ASP A 178 14.83 -16.51 -5.47
N TYR A 179 13.55 -16.14 -5.42
CA TYR A 179 12.84 -15.56 -6.57
C TYR A 179 13.46 -14.22 -6.99
N VAL A 180 13.68 -13.30 -6.04
CA VAL A 180 14.27 -11.98 -6.34
C VAL A 180 15.67 -12.15 -6.94
N ARG A 181 16.50 -13.04 -6.40
CA ARG A 181 17.83 -13.36 -6.96
C ARG A 181 17.74 -13.93 -8.38
N SER A 182 16.78 -14.83 -8.63
CA SER A 182 16.58 -15.41 -9.98
C SER A 182 16.23 -14.38 -11.04
N LYS A 183 15.68 -13.22 -10.60
CA LYS A 183 15.38 -12.05 -11.45
C LYS A 183 16.51 -11.01 -11.44
N ASN A 184 17.73 -11.38 -11.01
CA ASN A 184 18.88 -10.48 -10.90
C ASN A 184 18.59 -9.22 -10.07
N GLY A 185 17.76 -9.32 -9.02
CA GLY A 185 17.38 -8.23 -8.14
C GLY A 185 16.44 -7.19 -8.74
N TYR A 186 15.80 -7.49 -9.88
CA TYR A 186 14.84 -6.59 -10.53
C TYR A 186 13.53 -7.32 -10.80
N VAL A 187 12.45 -6.86 -10.17
CA VAL A 187 11.08 -7.33 -10.42
C VAL A 187 10.21 -6.12 -10.74
N PHE A 188 9.48 -6.18 -11.84
CA PHE A 188 8.58 -5.09 -12.22
C PHE A 188 7.43 -4.99 -11.21
N PHE A 189 7.09 -3.78 -10.76
CA PHE A 189 6.26 -3.50 -9.58
C PHE A 189 6.80 -4.05 -8.25
N MET A 190 8.09 -4.42 -8.21
CA MET A 190 8.86 -4.73 -7.01
C MET A 190 8.19 -5.78 -6.11
N GLU A 191 8.17 -5.57 -4.81
CA GLU A 191 7.61 -6.48 -3.80
C GLU A 191 6.13 -6.81 -4.02
N GLN A 192 5.34 -5.89 -4.59
CA GLN A 192 3.93 -6.17 -4.92
C GLN A 192 3.81 -7.29 -5.95
N SER A 193 4.65 -7.29 -7.00
CA SER A 193 4.64 -8.41 -7.94
C SER A 193 5.22 -9.68 -7.34
N VAL A 194 6.26 -9.57 -6.50
CA VAL A 194 6.86 -10.76 -5.87
C VAL A 194 5.81 -11.51 -5.03
N VAL A 195 5.09 -10.81 -4.14
CA VAL A 195 4.07 -11.46 -3.31
C VAL A 195 2.95 -12.07 -4.15
N ASN A 196 2.49 -11.35 -5.18
CA ASN A 196 1.39 -11.84 -6.03
C ASN A 196 1.78 -13.03 -6.91
N ILE A 197 3.01 -13.05 -7.43
CA ILE A 197 3.53 -14.16 -8.25
C ILE A 197 3.75 -15.40 -7.39
N LEU A 198 4.32 -15.24 -6.20
CA LEU A 198 4.62 -16.39 -5.33
C LEU A 198 3.38 -16.94 -4.63
N LEU A 199 2.40 -16.09 -4.34
CA LEU A 199 1.17 -16.46 -3.65
C LEU A 199 -0.04 -16.58 -4.58
N GLN A 200 0.16 -16.95 -5.85
CA GLN A 200 -0.96 -17.17 -6.76
C GLN A 200 -2.00 -18.11 -6.15
N ASN A 201 -3.27 -17.66 -6.09
CA ASN A 201 -4.38 -18.41 -5.48
C ASN A 201 -4.19 -18.77 -3.99
N LYS A 202 -3.26 -18.11 -3.29
CA LYS A 202 -2.97 -18.27 -1.86
C LYS A 202 -3.05 -16.94 -1.10
N ILE A 203 -3.75 -15.95 -1.65
CA ILE A 203 -4.19 -14.74 -0.98
C ILE A 203 -5.71 -14.78 -0.92
N LYS A 204 -6.28 -14.75 0.27
CA LYS A 204 -7.72 -14.64 0.47
C LYS A 204 -8.18 -13.26 0.06
N ILE A 205 -9.09 -13.20 -0.92
CA ILE A 205 -9.65 -11.94 -1.39
C ILE A 205 -10.71 -11.48 -0.39
N VAL A 206 -10.59 -10.22 0.02
CA VAL A 206 -11.55 -9.57 0.93
C VAL A 206 -12.25 -8.40 0.24
N HIS A 207 -13.31 -7.90 0.86
CA HIS A 207 -14.13 -6.81 0.32
C HIS A 207 -13.29 -5.54 0.10
N PRO A 208 -13.47 -4.78 -1.00
CA PRO A 208 -12.67 -3.61 -1.35
C PRO A 208 -12.75 -2.46 -0.33
N ARG A 209 -13.74 -2.45 0.57
CA ARG A 209 -13.84 -1.50 1.70
C ARG A 209 -12.62 -1.49 2.62
N TYR A 210 -11.84 -2.58 2.64
CA TYR A 210 -10.63 -2.69 3.45
C TYR A 210 -9.38 -2.13 2.76
N ASN A 211 -9.46 -1.71 1.51
CA ASN A 211 -8.42 -0.95 0.81
C ASN A 211 -9.04 -0.09 -0.31
N THR A 212 -9.90 0.85 0.08
CA THR A 212 -10.56 1.78 -0.87
C THR A 212 -9.54 2.80 -1.33
N TYR A 213 -8.96 2.59 -2.50
CA TYR A 213 -7.94 3.49 -3.02
C TYR A 213 -8.50 4.58 -3.93
N THR A 214 -7.73 5.64 -4.12
CA THR A 214 -8.15 6.88 -4.76
C THR A 214 -8.84 6.71 -6.12
N LEU A 215 -8.45 5.73 -6.94
CA LEU A 215 -9.06 5.52 -8.25
C LEU A 215 -10.53 5.08 -8.16
N MET A 216 -10.90 4.31 -7.13
CA MET A 216 -12.30 3.89 -6.93
C MET A 216 -13.22 5.09 -6.70
N VAL A 217 -12.71 6.15 -6.05
CA VAL A 217 -13.48 7.35 -5.71
C VAL A 217 -13.43 8.41 -6.81
N ALA A 218 -12.33 8.45 -7.57
CA ALA A 218 -12.07 9.51 -8.54
C ALA A 218 -12.73 9.29 -9.90
N PHE A 219 -13.16 8.07 -10.20
CA PHE A 219 -13.70 7.68 -11.50
C PHE A 219 -15.04 6.95 -11.37
N SER A 220 -15.93 7.15 -12.34
CA SER A 220 -17.07 6.25 -12.54
C SER A 220 -16.58 4.85 -12.94
N HIS A 221 -17.42 3.82 -12.74
CA HIS A 221 -17.09 2.45 -13.12
C HIS A 221 -16.63 2.32 -14.56
N ASP A 222 -17.31 2.98 -15.51
CA ASP A 222 -16.92 2.99 -16.92
C ASP A 222 -15.56 3.63 -17.16
N ASN A 223 -15.27 4.73 -16.50
CA ASN A 223 -13.97 5.39 -16.61
C ASN A 223 -12.86 4.59 -15.94
N LEU A 224 -13.14 3.92 -14.83
CA LEU A 224 -12.17 3.00 -14.20
C LEU A 224 -11.86 1.82 -15.13
N ARG A 225 -12.87 1.20 -15.76
CA ARG A 225 -12.70 0.16 -16.77
C ARG A 225 -11.89 0.64 -17.99
N ARG A 226 -12.19 1.84 -18.51
CA ARG A 226 -11.41 2.45 -19.62
C ARG A 226 -9.96 2.73 -19.23
N LEU A 227 -9.73 3.13 -17.99
CA LEU A 227 -8.39 3.49 -17.50
C LEU A 227 -7.53 2.26 -17.20
N ARG A 228 -8.13 1.20 -16.65
CA ARG A 228 -7.39 0.06 -16.11
C ARG A 228 -7.53 -1.23 -16.89
N HIS A 229 -8.53 -1.35 -17.76
CA HIS A 229 -8.82 -2.55 -18.55
C HIS A 229 -8.88 -3.84 -17.71
N CYS A 230 -9.24 -3.72 -16.43
CA CYS A 230 -9.27 -4.87 -15.53
C CYS A 230 -10.52 -5.73 -15.76
N THR A 231 -10.32 -7.03 -15.92
CA THR A 231 -11.37 -8.04 -16.13
C THR A 231 -11.61 -8.89 -14.89
N ARG A 232 -10.65 -8.90 -13.95
CA ARG A 232 -10.64 -9.71 -12.72
C ARG A 232 -10.70 -8.81 -11.51
N TYR A 233 -11.82 -8.12 -11.36
CA TYR A 233 -11.99 -7.10 -10.35
C TYR A 233 -13.33 -7.28 -9.63
N TYR A 234 -13.63 -6.39 -8.73
CA TYR A 234 -14.89 -6.35 -8.01
C TYR A 234 -16.05 -5.91 -8.90
N THR A 235 -17.26 -6.28 -8.50
CA THR A 235 -18.50 -5.77 -9.11
C THR A 235 -18.69 -4.29 -8.81
N ASP A 236 -19.49 -3.61 -9.63
CA ASP A 236 -19.80 -2.19 -9.41
C ASP A 236 -20.46 -1.96 -8.05
N SER A 237 -21.33 -2.88 -7.59
CA SER A 237 -21.97 -2.81 -6.27
C SER A 237 -20.98 -2.91 -5.11
N GLU A 238 -19.99 -3.81 -5.20
CA GLU A 238 -18.94 -3.93 -4.17
C GLU A 238 -18.05 -2.66 -4.12
N ILE A 239 -17.77 -2.06 -5.29
CA ILE A 239 -17.02 -0.80 -5.36
C ILE A 239 -17.86 0.34 -4.76
N ASP A 240 -19.15 0.44 -5.08
CA ASP A 240 -20.03 1.46 -4.52
C ASP A 240 -20.15 1.34 -3.00
N GLU A 241 -20.27 0.13 -2.47
CA GLU A 241 -20.26 -0.10 -1.03
C GLU A 241 -18.93 0.32 -0.40
N ALA A 242 -17.80 -0.04 -1.02
CA ALA A 242 -16.49 0.35 -0.54
C ALA A 242 -16.28 1.87 -0.53
N VAL A 243 -16.77 2.57 -1.54
CA VAL A 243 -16.67 4.03 -1.65
C VAL A 243 -17.57 4.73 -0.62
N ASN A 244 -18.77 4.21 -0.39
CA ASN A 244 -19.73 4.80 0.55
C ASN A 244 -19.38 4.49 2.02
N ASN A 245 -18.80 3.31 2.30
CA ASN A 245 -18.49 2.82 3.63
C ASN A 245 -17.05 2.29 3.74
N PRO A 246 -16.03 3.11 3.43
CA PRO A 246 -14.64 2.65 3.47
C PRO A 246 -14.19 2.41 4.92
N VAL A 247 -13.51 1.29 5.16
CA VAL A 247 -12.87 0.97 6.44
C VAL A 247 -11.40 1.38 6.42
N ILE A 248 -10.66 0.97 5.38
CA ILE A 248 -9.31 1.48 5.12
C ILE A 248 -9.33 2.24 3.80
N ILE A 249 -8.87 3.47 3.84
CA ILE A 249 -8.72 4.34 2.68
C ILE A 249 -7.24 4.45 2.35
N HIS A 250 -6.87 4.09 1.12
CA HIS A 250 -5.50 4.20 0.64
C HIS A 250 -5.35 5.43 -0.24
N LEU A 251 -4.62 6.40 0.24
CA LEU A 251 -4.45 7.72 -0.38
C LEU A 251 -3.47 7.66 -1.56
N THR A 252 -3.70 6.74 -2.50
CA THR A 252 -2.82 6.52 -3.64
C THR A 252 -2.82 7.69 -4.61
N ASN A 253 -1.72 7.87 -5.36
CA ASN A 253 -1.70 8.75 -6.51
C ASN A 253 -2.41 8.10 -7.70
N GLY A 254 -3.25 8.89 -8.37
CA GLY A 254 -3.79 8.53 -9.67
C GLY A 254 -3.30 9.50 -10.76
N PHE A 255 -3.36 9.09 -12.01
CA PHE A 255 -2.98 9.95 -13.14
C PHE A 255 -3.80 11.27 -13.17
N TYR A 256 -5.08 11.20 -12.83
CA TYR A 256 -6.00 12.34 -12.83
C TYR A 256 -6.03 13.06 -11.49
N VAL A 257 -5.96 12.33 -10.38
CA VAL A 257 -5.86 12.89 -9.03
C VAL A 257 -4.37 12.98 -8.70
N LYS A 258 -3.73 14.04 -9.14
CA LYS A 258 -2.33 14.29 -8.80
C LYS A 258 -2.21 14.82 -7.38
N GLY A 259 -1.22 14.28 -6.71
CA GLY A 259 -0.83 14.67 -5.35
C GLY A 259 -1.64 13.98 -4.26
N ARG A 260 -1.16 14.14 -3.08
CA ARG A 260 -1.61 13.50 -1.86
C ARG A 260 -2.22 14.55 -0.91
N PRO A 261 -3.06 14.16 0.05
CA PRO A 261 -3.69 15.10 0.98
C PRO A 261 -2.73 16.01 1.74
N TRP A 262 -1.53 15.52 2.02
CA TRP A 262 -0.46 16.25 2.73
C TRP A 262 0.37 17.19 1.85
N ILE A 263 0.09 17.28 0.54
CA ILE A 263 0.75 18.23 -0.35
C ILE A 263 -0.03 19.55 -0.38
N GLU A 264 0.68 20.67 -0.31
CA GLU A 264 0.10 22.00 -0.35
C GLU A 264 -0.72 22.22 -1.63
N GLY A 265 -1.85 22.93 -1.52
CA GLY A 265 -2.74 23.24 -2.65
C GLY A 265 -3.46 22.06 -3.28
N ASN A 266 -3.28 20.85 -2.77
CA ASN A 266 -3.89 19.64 -3.33
C ASN A 266 -5.40 19.52 -3.05
N ARG A 267 -6.16 18.98 -4.01
CA ARG A 267 -7.61 18.74 -3.93
C ARG A 267 -7.96 17.25 -3.90
N HIS A 268 -7.20 16.46 -3.12
CA HIS A 268 -7.48 15.03 -2.99
C HIS A 268 -8.88 14.79 -2.38
N PRO A 269 -9.69 13.82 -2.86
CA PRO A 269 -11.05 13.57 -2.34
C PRO A 269 -11.10 13.41 -0.82
N PHE A 270 -10.12 12.74 -0.22
CA PHE A 270 -10.05 12.50 1.23
C PHE A 270 -9.22 13.54 2.00
N ARG A 271 -8.92 14.73 1.40
CA ARG A 271 -8.13 15.76 2.07
C ARG A 271 -8.74 16.19 3.41
N ASN A 272 -10.04 16.44 3.44
CA ASN A 272 -10.70 16.90 4.67
C ASN A 272 -10.61 15.84 5.78
N LEU A 273 -10.78 14.57 5.45
CA LEU A 273 -10.64 13.49 6.41
C LEU A 273 -9.19 13.36 6.91
N PHE A 274 -8.20 13.44 6.00
CA PHE A 274 -6.80 13.47 6.38
C PHE A 274 -6.48 14.63 7.34
N MET A 275 -6.95 15.85 7.04
CA MET A 275 -6.73 17.03 7.88
C MET A 275 -7.42 16.92 9.26
N LYS A 276 -8.60 16.27 9.32
CA LYS A 276 -9.28 15.96 10.60
C LYS A 276 -8.39 15.11 11.52
N TYR A 277 -7.79 14.03 11.00
CA TYR A 277 -6.89 13.20 11.80
C TYR A 277 -5.54 13.88 12.04
N ARG A 278 -5.01 14.65 11.08
CA ARG A 278 -3.78 15.42 11.25
C ARG A 278 -3.88 16.39 12.42
N ALA A 279 -5.02 17.01 12.65
CA ALA A 279 -5.25 17.91 13.78
C ALA A 279 -5.07 17.24 15.17
N LEU A 280 -5.08 15.91 15.23
CA LEU A 280 -4.87 15.13 16.45
C LEU A 280 -3.40 14.73 16.66
N THR A 281 -2.53 14.98 15.67
CA THR A 281 -1.12 14.62 15.71
C THR A 281 -0.23 15.75 16.25
N PRO A 282 0.96 15.44 16.76
CA PRO A 282 1.96 16.47 17.11
C PRO A 282 2.37 17.37 15.94
N TRP A 283 2.30 16.86 14.69
CA TRP A 283 2.69 17.56 13.46
C TRP A 283 1.58 18.41 12.84
N LYS A 284 0.50 18.70 13.58
CA LYS A 284 -0.67 19.45 13.08
C LYS A 284 -0.33 20.85 12.56
N ASP A 285 0.63 21.52 13.17
CA ASP A 285 1.03 22.89 12.87
C ASP A 285 2.25 22.96 11.90
N GLU A 286 2.85 21.83 11.55
CA GLU A 286 3.92 21.80 10.56
C GLU A 286 3.40 22.16 9.16
N PRO A 287 4.23 22.77 8.30
CA PRO A 287 3.83 23.03 6.92
C PRO A 287 3.53 21.72 6.18
N LEU A 288 2.60 21.77 5.26
CA LEU A 288 2.37 20.66 4.32
C LEU A 288 3.56 20.51 3.37
N PHE A 289 3.70 19.34 2.79
CA PHE A 289 4.79 19.10 1.83
C PHE A 289 4.59 19.97 0.58
N PRO A 290 5.66 20.61 0.08
CA PRO A 290 5.58 21.43 -1.11
C PRO A 290 5.25 20.58 -2.36
N ASP A 291 4.50 21.17 -3.30
CA ASP A 291 4.32 20.58 -4.63
C ASP A 291 5.62 20.66 -5.44
N LYS A 292 6.33 19.54 -5.53
CA LYS A 292 7.57 19.39 -6.30
C LYS A 292 7.34 19.15 -7.81
N SER A 293 6.13 19.30 -8.31
CA SER A 293 5.82 19.12 -9.73
C SER A 293 6.54 20.16 -10.60
N ASN A 294 7.30 19.70 -11.58
CA ASN A 294 7.94 20.59 -12.56
C ASN A 294 6.91 21.16 -13.55
N TRP A 295 7.32 22.16 -14.34
CA TRP A 295 6.42 22.85 -15.27
C TRP A 295 5.83 21.91 -16.33
N LYS A 296 6.57 20.89 -16.82
CA LYS A 296 6.08 19.89 -17.76
C LYS A 296 4.97 19.04 -17.15
N GLN A 297 5.14 18.61 -15.91
CA GLN A 297 4.12 17.87 -15.17
C GLN A 297 2.87 18.72 -14.93
N LYS A 298 3.03 20.01 -14.61
CA LYS A 298 1.91 20.95 -14.45
C LYS A 298 1.18 21.17 -15.78
N ALA A 299 1.90 21.35 -16.88
CA ALA A 299 1.32 21.48 -18.21
C ALA A 299 0.55 20.23 -18.66
N VAL A 300 1.11 19.03 -18.48
CA VAL A 300 0.41 17.75 -18.74
C VAL A 300 -0.85 17.65 -17.88
N THR A 301 -0.78 18.04 -16.61
CA THR A 301 -1.96 18.00 -15.71
C THR A 301 -3.05 18.97 -16.16
N ALA A 302 -2.66 20.16 -16.59
CA ALA A 302 -3.61 21.16 -17.11
C ALA A 302 -4.27 20.66 -18.41
N PHE A 303 -3.48 20.12 -19.33
CA PHE A 303 -3.98 19.56 -20.59
C PHE A 303 -4.97 18.40 -20.35
N VAL A 304 -4.62 17.47 -19.46
CA VAL A 304 -5.47 16.34 -19.09
C VAL A 304 -6.82 16.80 -18.52
N LYS A 305 -6.85 17.90 -17.78
CA LYS A 305 -8.10 18.45 -17.20
C LYS A 305 -9.02 19.13 -18.22
N ILE A 306 -8.52 19.48 -19.40
CA ILE A 306 -9.31 20.09 -20.48
C ILE A 306 -10.09 19.00 -21.24
N LEU A 307 -9.56 17.78 -21.31
CA LEU A 307 -10.20 16.68 -22.00
C LEU A 307 -11.40 16.13 -21.20
N PRO A 308 -12.47 15.68 -21.87
CA PRO A 308 -13.50 14.88 -21.21
C PRO A 308 -12.86 13.66 -20.51
N GLN A 309 -13.29 13.37 -19.28
CA GLN A 309 -12.67 12.32 -18.46
C GLN A 309 -12.64 10.96 -19.16
N SER A 310 -13.68 10.62 -19.93
CA SER A 310 -13.76 9.36 -20.70
C SER A 310 -12.68 9.26 -21.78
N VAL A 311 -12.41 10.36 -22.50
CA VAL A 311 -11.36 10.42 -23.54
C VAL A 311 -9.98 10.27 -22.91
N MET A 312 -9.74 11.00 -21.84
CA MET A 312 -8.50 10.89 -21.07
C MET A 312 -8.28 9.46 -20.56
N CYS A 313 -9.31 8.84 -19.96
CA CYS A 313 -9.22 7.47 -19.47
C CYS A 313 -8.91 6.47 -20.58
N SER A 314 -9.47 6.64 -21.79
CA SER A 314 -9.18 5.78 -22.94
C SER A 314 -7.74 5.93 -23.42
N ILE A 315 -7.23 7.15 -23.54
CA ILE A 315 -5.85 7.41 -24.00
C ILE A 315 -4.84 6.83 -22.98
N VAL A 316 -4.99 7.19 -21.71
CA VAL A 316 -4.09 6.74 -20.63
C VAL A 316 -4.22 5.24 -20.43
N GLY A 317 -5.43 4.71 -20.52
CA GLY A 317 -5.69 3.28 -20.43
C GLY A 317 -4.98 2.51 -21.54
N TRP A 318 -5.01 2.99 -22.80
CA TRP A 318 -4.25 2.37 -23.90
C TRP A 318 -2.74 2.40 -23.63
N VAL A 319 -2.21 3.55 -23.20
CA VAL A 319 -0.76 3.66 -22.87
C VAL A 319 -0.39 2.71 -21.74
N TYR A 320 -1.18 2.67 -20.67
CA TYR A 320 -0.88 1.87 -19.48
C TYR A 320 -1.05 0.36 -19.73
N ASN A 321 -2.12 -0.06 -20.40
CA ASN A 321 -2.49 -1.47 -20.49
C ASN A 321 -2.07 -2.15 -21.79
N VAL A 322 -1.75 -1.38 -22.85
CA VAL A 322 -1.35 -1.94 -24.16
C VAL A 322 0.10 -1.60 -24.47
N TRP A 323 0.43 -0.32 -24.57
CA TRP A 323 1.75 0.10 -24.97
C TRP A 323 2.84 -0.29 -23.96
N ARG A 324 2.63 0.02 -22.69
CA ARG A 324 3.61 -0.21 -21.61
C ARG A 324 3.96 -1.69 -21.40
N PRO A 325 3.02 -2.64 -21.26
CA PRO A 325 3.36 -4.05 -21.14
C PRO A 325 4.12 -4.59 -22.35
N ASN A 326 3.73 -4.18 -23.57
CA ASN A 326 4.43 -4.58 -24.80
C ASN A 326 5.86 -4.02 -24.86
N HIS A 327 6.07 -2.79 -24.39
CA HIS A 327 7.40 -2.19 -24.33
C HIS A 327 8.29 -2.92 -23.31
N ILE A 328 7.76 -3.24 -22.13
CA ILE A 328 8.47 -4.00 -21.09
C ILE A 328 8.84 -5.40 -21.63
N ARG A 329 7.89 -6.12 -22.24
CA ARG A 329 8.14 -7.44 -22.83
C ARG A 329 9.27 -7.43 -23.85
N LYS A 330 9.41 -6.37 -24.65
CA LYS A 330 10.50 -6.19 -25.60
C LYS A 330 11.84 -5.91 -24.92
N SER A 331 11.85 -5.21 -23.81
CA SER A 331 13.08 -4.89 -23.06
C SER A 331 13.59 -6.05 -22.18
N MET A 332 12.77 -7.09 -21.98
CA MET A 332 13.14 -8.29 -21.22
C MET A 332 13.68 -9.41 -22.13
N LYS A 333 13.54 -9.25 -23.45
CA LYS A 333 14.17 -10.13 -24.47
C LYS A 333 15.56 -9.64 -24.82
#